data_9f6ca4c10f638b9bcc4769693c971c9f
#
_entry.id   9f6ca4c10f638b9bcc4769693c971c9f
#
_cell.length_a   1.000
_cell.length_b   1.000
_cell.length_c   1.000
_cell.angle_alpha   90.00
_cell.angle_beta   90.00
_cell.angle_gamma   90.00
#
_symmetry.space_group_name_H-M   'P 1'
#
loop_
_entity.id
_entity.type
_entity.pdbx_description
1 polymer ?
#
loop_
_entity_poly.entity_id
_entity_poly.type
_entity_poly.pdbx_seq_one_letter_code
_entity_poly.pdbx_strand_id
1 'polypeptide(L)'
;MVKRNHKQCHDDGLVIEYYSNGGSCEGYYQGGVEEGAWCWWDENGNKQKACHYKEGLKDGLWTEYFSDGKKCREGEYKADKKEGFWTSWREIYGYILVIQTFSEGELNGCATKYYSNGNKSYEGHYNNNLKEGLWRRWNKEGGLEETQTYKNGLLHGPLTKHLSNERKNYDQNFKETKTDRGGSLLDNNLTNTEIYKNGKLVE
;
A
#
# COMPACT_ATOMS: atom_id res chain seq x y z
N MET A 1 19.36 -0.44 13.56
CA MET A 1 18.55 -0.72 14.77
C MET A 1 19.40 -0.34 15.98
N VAL A 2 19.31 0.89 16.45
CA VAL A 2 20.03 1.35 17.64
C VAL A 2 19.23 0.87 18.85
N LYS A 3 19.81 -0.04 19.63
CA LYS A 3 19.24 -0.47 20.90
C LYS A 3 19.21 0.74 21.82
N ARG A 4 18.02 1.24 22.16
CA ARG A 4 17.82 2.14 23.29
C ARG A 4 18.16 1.37 24.56
N ASN A 5 19.39 1.49 25.04
CA ASN A 5 19.74 1.15 26.41
C ASN A 5 19.63 2.41 27.25
N HIS A 6 18.82 2.30 28.27
CA HIS A 6 18.53 3.16 29.40
C HIS A 6 17.25 4.01 29.29
N LYS A 7 16.34 3.73 30.23
CA LYS A 7 15.41 4.72 30.79
C LYS A 7 16.25 5.86 31.41
N GLN A 8 16.71 6.79 30.60
CA GLN A 8 17.10 8.08 31.05
C GLN A 8 15.79 8.80 31.38
N CYS A 9 15.54 9.13 32.68
CA CYS A 9 14.45 10.01 33.04
C CYS A 9 14.79 11.36 32.41
N HIS A 10 14.09 11.71 31.34
CA HIS A 10 14.17 13.06 30.78
C HIS A 10 13.34 13.99 31.67
N ASP A 11 13.89 15.15 31.98
CA ASP A 11 13.15 16.21 32.63
C ASP A 11 12.02 16.69 31.69
N ASP A 12 10.90 17.09 32.25
CA ASP A 12 9.79 17.64 31.48
C ASP A 12 10.22 18.91 30.73
N GLY A 13 9.78 19.01 29.47
CA GLY A 13 10.05 20.17 28.64
C GLY A 13 10.47 19.85 27.22
N LEU A 14 10.78 20.90 26.49
CA LEU A 14 11.33 20.82 25.13
C LEU A 14 12.76 20.29 25.18
N VAL A 15 13.07 19.30 24.38
CA VAL A 15 14.41 18.73 24.22
C VAL A 15 14.87 18.76 22.79
N ILE A 16 16.18 18.93 22.59
CA ILE A 16 16.87 18.71 21.33
C ILE A 16 18.01 17.74 21.63
N GLU A 17 17.98 16.59 20.98
CA GLU A 17 19.03 15.57 21.12
C GLU A 17 19.84 15.48 19.84
N TYR A 18 21.17 15.34 19.99
CA TYR A 18 22.09 15.13 18.87
C TYR A 18 22.65 13.72 18.94
N TYR A 19 22.68 13.05 17.81
CA TYR A 19 23.17 11.69 17.68
C TYR A 19 24.62 11.66 17.21
N SER A 20 25.34 10.59 17.55
CA SER A 20 26.74 10.39 17.15
C SER A 20 26.95 10.34 15.63
N ASN A 21 25.91 10.08 14.85
CA ASN A 21 25.94 10.09 13.38
C ASN A 21 25.67 11.49 12.80
N GLY A 22 25.58 12.55 13.62
CA GLY A 22 25.34 13.91 13.18
C GLY A 22 23.85 14.30 13.06
N GLY A 23 22.94 13.36 13.15
CA GLY A 23 21.49 13.64 13.12
C GLY A 23 21.00 14.21 14.44
N SER A 24 19.76 14.69 14.45
CA SER A 24 19.12 15.25 15.65
C SER A 24 17.64 14.92 15.73
N CYS A 25 17.07 15.07 16.94
CA CYS A 25 15.62 15.12 17.09
C CYS A 25 15.23 16.26 18.03
N GLU A 26 13.99 16.70 17.91
CA GLU A 26 13.35 17.70 18.75
C GLU A 26 11.96 17.21 19.13
N GLY A 27 11.57 17.43 20.37
CA GLY A 27 10.26 17.08 20.88
C GLY A 27 10.08 17.50 22.32
N TYR A 28 8.97 17.13 22.91
CA TYR A 28 8.60 17.49 24.27
C TYR A 28 8.40 16.23 25.10
N TYR A 29 8.95 16.23 26.32
CA TYR A 29 8.68 15.23 27.35
C TYR A 29 7.73 15.77 28.41
N GLN A 30 6.78 14.93 28.85
CA GLN A 30 5.90 15.18 29.98
C GLN A 30 5.79 13.92 30.83
N GLY A 31 6.07 14.03 32.12
CA GLY A 31 6.11 12.87 33.02
C GLY A 31 7.17 11.84 32.61
N GLY A 32 8.26 12.28 31.95
CA GLY A 32 9.36 11.42 31.47
C GLY A 32 9.03 10.59 30.22
N VAL A 33 7.91 10.87 29.53
CA VAL A 33 7.50 10.20 28.28
C VAL A 33 7.30 11.22 27.15
N GLU A 34 7.42 10.77 25.90
CA GLU A 34 7.21 11.63 24.74
C GLU A 34 5.76 12.14 24.70
N GLU A 35 5.60 13.44 24.43
CA GLU A 35 4.32 14.10 24.31
C GLU A 35 4.31 15.09 23.14
N GLY A 36 3.19 15.23 22.42
CA GLY A 36 3.01 16.19 21.34
C GLY A 36 3.86 15.91 20.10
N ALA A 37 4.27 16.98 19.43
CA ALA A 37 4.97 16.90 18.15
C ALA A 37 6.45 16.56 18.33
N TRP A 38 6.95 15.66 17.49
CA TRP A 38 8.34 15.26 17.41
C TRP A 38 8.84 15.29 15.97
N CYS A 39 10.08 15.76 15.77
CA CYS A 39 10.76 15.80 14.49
C CYS A 39 12.14 15.18 14.57
N TRP A 40 12.61 14.56 13.47
CA TRP A 40 13.97 14.02 13.33
C TRP A 40 14.62 14.52 12.06
N TRP A 41 15.91 14.78 12.11
CA TRP A 41 16.74 15.22 10.99
C TRP A 41 17.95 14.32 10.84
N ASP A 42 18.44 14.19 9.62
CA ASP A 42 19.72 13.54 9.32
C ASP A 42 20.91 14.47 9.59
N GLU A 43 22.11 13.99 9.36
CA GLU A 43 23.38 14.70 9.51
C GLU A 43 23.51 15.94 8.62
N ASN A 44 22.75 16.01 7.52
CA ASN A 44 22.72 17.14 6.58
C ASN A 44 21.59 18.14 6.90
N GLY A 45 20.82 17.90 7.98
CA GLY A 45 19.68 18.73 8.37
C GLY A 45 18.41 18.47 7.58
N ASN A 46 18.33 17.40 6.77
CA ASN A 46 17.12 17.03 6.08
C ASN A 46 16.16 16.33 7.03
N LYS A 47 14.89 16.75 7.03
CA LYS A 47 13.87 16.12 7.86
C LYS A 47 13.63 14.68 7.42
N GLN A 48 13.78 13.74 8.33
CA GLN A 48 13.55 12.32 8.10
C GLN A 48 12.16 11.86 8.54
N LYS A 49 11.66 12.44 9.63
CA LYS A 49 10.39 12.04 10.24
C LYS A 49 9.77 13.20 11.03
N ALA A 50 8.44 13.28 10.99
CA ALA A 50 7.63 14.11 11.88
C ALA A 50 6.45 13.26 12.38
N CYS A 51 6.12 13.36 13.65
CA CYS A 51 5.05 12.58 14.23
C CYS A 51 4.51 13.20 15.52
N HIS A 52 3.45 12.58 16.06
CA HIS A 52 2.88 12.94 17.36
C HIS A 52 2.89 11.76 18.31
N TYR A 53 3.13 12.08 19.58
CA TYR A 53 3.02 11.16 20.70
C TYR A 53 2.00 11.68 21.71
N LYS A 54 1.38 10.74 22.40
CA LYS A 54 0.53 10.98 23.55
C LYS A 54 0.85 9.94 24.61
N GLU A 55 1.23 10.41 25.81
CA GLU A 55 1.59 9.50 26.92
C GLU A 55 2.64 8.45 26.53
N GLY A 56 3.63 8.83 25.69
CA GLY A 56 4.71 7.96 25.20
C GLY A 56 4.31 7.01 24.07
N LEU A 57 3.05 7.00 23.63
CA LEU A 57 2.55 6.19 22.52
C LEU A 57 2.41 7.04 21.26
N LYS A 58 2.67 6.46 20.09
CA LYS A 58 2.37 7.13 18.82
C LYS A 58 0.87 7.37 18.72
N ASP A 59 0.47 8.63 18.59
CA ASP A 59 -0.93 9.03 18.50
C ASP A 59 -1.06 10.28 17.62
N GLY A 60 -1.74 10.16 16.47
CA GLY A 60 -1.86 11.20 15.46
C GLY A 60 -0.99 10.99 14.23
N LEU A 61 -0.76 12.08 13.50
CA LEU A 61 -0.09 12.07 12.21
C LEU A 61 1.36 11.59 12.31
N TRP A 62 1.75 10.72 11.38
CA TRP A 62 3.10 10.20 11.18
C TRP A 62 3.52 10.40 9.75
N THR A 63 4.60 11.13 9.52
CA THR A 63 5.16 11.36 8.19
C THR A 63 6.65 11.00 8.17
N GLU A 64 7.05 10.21 7.21
CA GLU A 64 8.46 9.90 6.89
C GLU A 64 8.83 10.57 5.57
N TYR A 65 10.08 10.98 5.43
CA TYR A 65 10.59 11.69 4.27
C TYR A 65 11.76 10.96 3.65
N PHE A 66 11.93 11.11 2.34
CA PHE A 66 13.16 10.76 1.62
C PHE A 66 14.24 11.81 1.89
N SER A 67 15.48 11.50 1.52
CA SER A 67 16.63 12.41 1.66
C SER A 67 16.49 13.71 0.85
N ASP A 68 15.65 13.73 -0.20
CA ASP A 68 15.33 14.92 -1.01
C ASP A 68 14.19 15.78 -0.38
N GLY A 69 13.72 15.43 0.82
CA GLY A 69 12.67 16.14 1.55
C GLY A 69 11.24 15.84 1.12
N LYS A 70 11.04 14.99 0.11
CA LYS A 70 9.69 14.56 -0.29
C LYS A 70 9.15 13.51 0.66
N LYS A 71 7.82 13.43 0.78
CA LYS A 71 7.17 12.42 1.60
C LYS A 71 7.47 11.01 1.06
N CYS A 72 7.88 10.13 1.97
CA CYS A 72 8.08 8.71 1.74
C CYS A 72 6.83 7.91 2.14
N ARG A 73 6.31 8.21 3.32
CA ARG A 73 5.13 7.56 3.89
C ARG A 73 4.39 8.49 4.82
N GLU A 74 3.06 8.39 4.82
CA GLU A 74 2.20 9.16 5.74
C GLU A 74 0.97 8.36 6.12
N GLY A 75 0.52 8.53 7.35
CA GLY A 75 -0.69 7.96 7.92
C GLY A 75 -0.83 8.34 9.38
N GLU A 76 -1.81 7.78 10.03
CA GLU A 76 -2.09 8.05 11.43
C GLU A 76 -1.81 6.83 12.31
N TYR A 77 -1.39 7.11 13.53
CA TYR A 77 -1.35 6.14 14.62
C TYR A 77 -2.38 6.51 15.69
N LYS A 78 -2.90 5.49 16.35
CA LYS A 78 -3.69 5.59 17.56
C LYS A 78 -3.16 4.57 18.56
N ALA A 79 -2.59 5.06 19.68
CA ALA A 79 -1.98 4.23 20.71
C ALA A 79 -1.03 3.16 20.13
N ASP A 80 0.00 3.58 19.36
CA ASP A 80 0.99 2.75 18.66
C ASP A 80 0.46 1.87 17.50
N LYS A 81 -0.83 1.86 17.23
CA LYS A 81 -1.43 1.10 16.16
C LYS A 81 -1.71 1.99 14.94
N LYS A 82 -1.42 1.50 13.75
CA LYS A 82 -1.81 2.21 12.52
C LYS A 82 -3.33 2.27 12.42
N GLU A 83 -3.84 3.44 12.03
CA GLU A 83 -5.27 3.70 11.87
C GLU A 83 -5.51 4.47 10.57
N GLY A 84 -6.67 4.26 9.93
CA GLY A 84 -7.07 4.99 8.73
C GLY A 84 -6.20 4.73 7.51
N PHE A 85 -6.10 5.75 6.66
CA PHE A 85 -5.36 5.65 5.39
C PHE A 85 -3.87 5.85 5.59
N TRP A 86 -3.08 4.95 4.99
CA TRP A 86 -1.63 5.04 4.87
C TRP A 86 -1.25 5.14 3.42
N THR A 87 -0.52 6.20 3.06
CA THR A 87 -0.01 6.45 1.72
C THR A 87 1.51 6.31 1.71
N SER A 88 2.05 5.66 0.68
CA SER A 88 3.49 5.61 0.42
C SER A 88 3.78 6.10 -0.99
N TRP A 89 4.91 6.76 -1.16
CA TRP A 89 5.35 7.36 -2.42
C TRP A 89 6.63 6.73 -2.92
N ARG A 90 6.95 6.95 -4.20
CA ARG A 90 8.24 6.59 -4.81
C ARG A 90 9.20 7.76 -4.70
N GLU A 91 10.46 7.47 -4.36
CA GLU A 91 11.50 8.47 -4.19
C GLU A 91 11.75 9.28 -5.48
N ILE A 92 11.96 8.60 -6.61
CA ILE A 92 12.45 9.24 -7.85
C ILE A 92 11.48 10.28 -8.43
N TYR A 93 10.17 10.06 -8.33
CA TYR A 93 9.18 10.92 -8.99
C TYR A 93 8.08 11.46 -8.06
N GLY A 94 8.06 11.04 -6.78
CA GLY A 94 7.02 11.43 -5.83
C GLY A 94 5.62 10.89 -6.15
N TYR A 95 5.49 9.94 -7.07
CA TYR A 95 4.19 9.33 -7.36
C TYR A 95 3.73 8.40 -6.23
N ILE A 96 2.43 8.37 -6.00
CA ILE A 96 1.83 7.41 -5.07
C ILE A 96 2.17 5.99 -5.51
N LEU A 97 2.74 5.21 -4.59
CA LEU A 97 3.05 3.80 -4.80
C LEU A 97 1.90 2.92 -4.32
N VAL A 98 1.40 3.20 -3.11
CA VAL A 98 0.33 2.41 -2.50
C VAL A 98 -0.47 3.26 -1.51
N ILE A 99 -1.77 3.02 -1.47
CA ILE A 99 -2.68 3.49 -0.43
C ILE A 99 -3.28 2.25 0.22
N GLN A 100 -3.27 2.19 1.53
CA GLN A 100 -3.80 1.07 2.32
C GLN A 100 -4.59 1.61 3.50
N THR A 101 -5.63 0.89 3.91
CA THR A 101 -6.41 1.21 5.08
C THR A 101 -6.06 0.25 6.21
N PHE A 102 -5.86 0.82 7.41
CA PHE A 102 -5.57 0.08 8.63
C PHE A 102 -6.65 0.35 9.67
N SER A 103 -6.91 -0.64 10.51
CA SER A 103 -7.66 -0.49 11.75
C SER A 103 -7.01 -1.34 12.82
N GLU A 104 -6.80 -0.78 14.01
CA GLU A 104 -6.14 -1.44 15.13
C GLU A 104 -4.76 -2.04 14.78
N GLY A 105 -4.05 -1.45 13.80
CA GLY A 105 -2.74 -1.89 13.33
C GLY A 105 -2.75 -2.95 12.22
N GLU A 106 -3.89 -3.49 11.87
CA GLU A 106 -4.07 -4.50 10.84
C GLU A 106 -4.60 -3.89 9.53
N LEU A 107 -4.21 -4.47 8.38
CA LEU A 107 -4.82 -4.13 7.10
C LEU A 107 -6.30 -4.47 7.14
N ASN A 108 -7.15 -3.44 7.11
CA ASN A 108 -8.59 -3.59 7.18
C ASN A 108 -9.24 -2.49 6.35
N GLY A 109 -9.79 -2.84 5.19
CA GLY A 109 -10.33 -1.87 4.24
C GLY A 109 -9.65 -1.94 2.88
N CYS A 110 -9.79 -0.86 2.11
CA CYS A 110 -9.30 -0.79 0.74
C CYS A 110 -7.77 -0.72 0.66
N ALA A 111 -7.23 -1.36 -0.38
CA ALA A 111 -5.82 -1.24 -0.76
C ALA A 111 -5.72 -1.02 -2.27
N THR A 112 -4.94 -0.01 -2.67
CA THR A 112 -4.68 0.32 -4.07
C THR A 112 -3.19 0.54 -4.28
N LYS A 113 -2.61 -0.12 -5.26
CA LYS A 113 -1.22 0.07 -5.70
C LYS A 113 -1.18 0.64 -7.10
N TYR A 114 -0.16 1.44 -7.37
CA TYR A 114 0.01 2.16 -8.62
C TYR A 114 1.34 1.81 -9.30
N TYR A 115 1.34 1.88 -10.61
CA TYR A 115 2.55 1.90 -11.43
C TYR A 115 3.24 3.27 -11.36
N SER A 116 4.47 3.34 -11.87
CA SER A 116 5.23 4.60 -11.93
C SER A 116 4.64 5.66 -12.87
N ASN A 117 3.74 5.28 -13.77
CA ASN A 117 3.01 6.19 -14.66
C ASN A 117 1.68 6.68 -14.06
N GLY A 118 1.38 6.34 -12.79
CA GLY A 118 0.17 6.75 -12.09
C GLY A 118 -1.06 5.86 -12.31
N ASN A 119 -1.00 4.91 -13.25
CA ASN A 119 -2.09 3.95 -13.45
C ASN A 119 -2.16 2.95 -12.30
N LYS A 120 -3.37 2.52 -11.94
CA LYS A 120 -3.56 1.45 -10.97
C LYS A 120 -2.87 0.17 -11.45
N SER A 121 -2.20 -0.55 -10.54
CA SER A 121 -1.68 -1.88 -10.81
C SER A 121 -2.55 -2.97 -10.20
N TYR A 122 -3.06 -2.75 -8.99
CA TYR A 122 -4.13 -3.55 -8.43
C TYR A 122 -4.89 -2.82 -7.33
N GLU A 123 -6.12 -3.27 -7.07
CA GLU A 123 -6.94 -2.83 -5.94
C GLU A 123 -7.77 -4.00 -5.39
N GLY A 124 -8.15 -3.89 -4.15
CA GLY A 124 -9.02 -4.84 -3.47
C GLY A 124 -9.24 -4.43 -2.02
N HIS A 125 -9.77 -5.36 -1.26
CA HIS A 125 -10.11 -5.16 0.13
C HIS A 125 -9.41 -6.18 1.02
N TYR A 126 -8.94 -5.74 2.18
CA TYR A 126 -8.46 -6.60 3.26
C TYR A 126 -9.46 -6.63 4.41
N ASN A 127 -9.53 -7.77 5.06
CA ASN A 127 -10.17 -7.96 6.34
C ASN A 127 -9.16 -8.65 7.27
N ASN A 128 -8.71 -7.94 8.31
CA ASN A 128 -7.72 -8.42 9.27
C ASN A 128 -6.49 -9.09 8.60
N ASN A 129 -5.80 -8.33 7.74
CA ASN A 129 -4.63 -8.73 6.95
C ASN A 129 -4.88 -9.80 5.87
N LEU A 130 -6.09 -10.32 5.74
CA LEU A 130 -6.46 -11.31 4.73
C LEU A 130 -7.18 -10.65 3.56
N LYS A 131 -6.85 -11.05 2.32
CA LYS A 131 -7.61 -10.60 1.15
C LYS A 131 -9.05 -11.06 1.24
N GLU A 132 -9.98 -10.15 0.94
CA GLU A 132 -11.41 -10.41 0.98
C GLU A 132 -12.10 -9.79 -0.24
N GLY A 133 -13.13 -10.47 -0.79
CA GLY A 133 -13.92 -9.99 -1.91
C GLY A 133 -13.15 -9.90 -3.22
N LEU A 134 -13.58 -8.98 -4.08
CA LEU A 134 -13.07 -8.82 -5.43
C LEU A 134 -11.76 -8.05 -5.47
N TRP A 135 -10.75 -8.63 -6.10
CA TRP A 135 -9.46 -8.03 -6.41
C TRP A 135 -9.31 -7.85 -7.92
N ARG A 136 -8.76 -6.71 -8.35
CA ARG A 136 -8.52 -6.34 -9.76
C ARG A 136 -7.07 -6.05 -9.98
N ARG A 137 -6.54 -6.49 -11.11
CA ARG A 137 -5.19 -6.20 -11.58
C ARG A 137 -5.24 -5.59 -12.97
N TRP A 138 -4.46 -4.56 -13.19
CA TRP A 138 -4.31 -3.86 -14.46
C TRP A 138 -2.88 -3.92 -14.96
N ASN A 139 -2.69 -3.77 -16.27
CA ASN A 139 -1.40 -3.54 -16.88
C ASN A 139 -0.97 -2.06 -16.77
N LYS A 140 0.27 -1.75 -17.20
CA LYS A 140 0.80 -0.38 -17.13
C LYS A 140 0.03 0.60 -18.02
N GLU A 141 -0.60 0.14 -19.08
CA GLU A 141 -1.40 0.91 -20.02
C GLU A 141 -2.82 1.19 -19.48
N GLY A 142 -3.18 0.60 -18.31
CA GLY A 142 -4.48 0.79 -17.66
C GLY A 142 -5.54 -0.23 -18.09
N GLY A 143 -5.17 -1.22 -18.92
CA GLY A 143 -6.05 -2.32 -19.30
C GLY A 143 -6.26 -3.30 -18.14
N LEU A 144 -7.51 -3.72 -17.89
CA LEU A 144 -7.82 -4.75 -16.89
C LEU A 144 -7.29 -6.10 -17.38
N GLU A 145 -6.40 -6.72 -16.62
CA GLU A 145 -5.80 -8.03 -16.94
C GLU A 145 -6.49 -9.19 -16.23
N GLU A 146 -6.89 -8.95 -14.97
CA GLU A 146 -7.36 -10.05 -14.14
C GLU A 146 -8.31 -9.56 -13.05
N THR A 147 -9.30 -10.37 -12.75
CA THR A 147 -10.14 -10.26 -11.57
C THR A 147 -10.09 -11.57 -10.79
N GLN A 148 -10.01 -11.45 -9.47
CA GLN A 148 -9.92 -12.58 -8.55
C GLN A 148 -10.86 -12.35 -7.37
N THR A 149 -11.55 -13.38 -6.91
CA THR A 149 -12.35 -13.29 -5.70
C THR A 149 -11.70 -14.07 -4.58
N TYR A 150 -11.62 -13.45 -3.40
CA TYR A 150 -11.01 -14.03 -2.21
C TYR A 150 -12.02 -14.12 -1.07
N LYS A 151 -11.83 -15.12 -0.22
CA LYS A 151 -12.49 -15.27 1.08
C LYS A 151 -11.44 -15.76 2.08
N ASN A 152 -11.27 -15.00 3.17
CA ASN A 152 -10.27 -15.30 4.22
C ASN A 152 -8.86 -15.55 3.63
N GLY A 153 -8.43 -14.75 2.65
CA GLY A 153 -7.11 -14.84 2.02
C GLY A 153 -6.95 -15.92 0.96
N LEU A 154 -7.94 -16.80 0.78
CA LEU A 154 -7.91 -17.88 -0.22
C LEU A 154 -8.77 -17.51 -1.44
N LEU A 155 -8.35 -17.92 -2.63
CA LEU A 155 -9.20 -17.82 -3.83
C LEU A 155 -10.51 -18.56 -3.59
N HIS A 156 -11.62 -17.84 -3.80
CA HIS A 156 -12.96 -18.38 -3.57
C HIS A 156 -13.97 -17.68 -4.46
N GLY A 157 -14.34 -18.33 -5.55
CA GLY A 157 -15.18 -17.76 -6.61
C GLY A 157 -14.40 -17.57 -7.91
N PRO A 158 -14.84 -16.69 -8.80
CA PRO A 158 -14.26 -16.57 -10.13
C PRO A 158 -12.88 -15.90 -10.09
N LEU A 159 -11.97 -16.46 -10.88
CA LEU A 159 -10.75 -15.87 -11.37
C LEU A 159 -10.90 -15.68 -12.86
N THR A 160 -10.95 -14.45 -13.35
CA THR A 160 -11.15 -14.15 -14.77
C THR A 160 -9.91 -13.42 -15.31
N LYS A 161 -9.32 -13.97 -16.38
CA LYS A 161 -8.22 -13.34 -17.13
C LYS A 161 -8.79 -12.65 -18.37
N HIS A 162 -8.41 -11.38 -18.55
CA HIS A 162 -8.83 -10.56 -19.68
C HIS A 162 -7.68 -10.49 -20.69
N LEU A 163 -7.93 -10.87 -21.94
CA LEU A 163 -6.92 -10.83 -22.99
C LEU A 163 -6.66 -9.37 -23.41
N SER A 164 -5.38 -9.00 -23.57
CA SER A 164 -5.00 -7.72 -24.14
C SER A 164 -5.51 -7.58 -25.59
N ASN A 165 -5.72 -6.34 -26.04
CA ASN A 165 -6.16 -6.08 -27.41
C ASN A 165 -5.20 -6.65 -28.46
N GLU A 166 -3.91 -6.72 -28.21
CA GLU A 166 -2.93 -7.34 -29.12
C GLU A 166 -3.17 -8.84 -29.29
N ARG A 167 -3.44 -9.57 -28.20
CA ARG A 167 -3.79 -10.99 -28.26
C ARG A 167 -5.17 -11.21 -28.89
N LYS A 168 -6.13 -10.31 -28.63
CA LYS A 168 -7.45 -10.36 -29.27
C LYS A 168 -7.33 -10.30 -30.79
N ASN A 169 -6.50 -9.41 -31.33
CA ASN A 169 -6.27 -9.30 -32.78
C ASN A 169 -5.58 -10.55 -33.35
N TYR A 170 -4.62 -11.14 -32.63
CA TYR A 170 -3.95 -12.35 -33.06
C TYR A 170 -4.92 -13.55 -33.11
N ASP A 171 -5.73 -13.72 -32.09
CA ASP A 171 -6.70 -14.80 -31.98
C ASP A 171 -7.84 -14.64 -33.01
N GLN A 172 -8.25 -13.42 -33.37
CA GLN A 172 -9.20 -13.13 -34.44
C GLN A 172 -8.62 -13.52 -35.79
N ASN A 173 -7.41 -13.11 -36.12
CA ASN A 173 -6.76 -13.45 -37.37
C ASN A 173 -6.54 -14.96 -37.52
N PHE A 174 -6.29 -15.68 -36.42
CA PHE A 174 -6.13 -17.12 -36.42
C PHE A 174 -7.47 -17.87 -36.60
N LYS A 175 -8.59 -17.29 -36.14
CA LYS A 175 -9.94 -17.85 -36.31
C LYS A 175 -10.50 -17.64 -37.72
N GLU A 176 -10.22 -16.48 -38.32
CA GLU A 176 -10.66 -16.19 -39.70
C GLU A 176 -10.08 -17.14 -40.72
N THR A 177 -8.91 -17.74 -40.46
CA THR A 177 -8.32 -18.77 -41.34
C THR A 177 -8.94 -20.16 -41.18
N LYS A 178 -9.87 -20.37 -40.25
CA LYS A 178 -10.50 -21.68 -39.96
C LYS A 178 -12.01 -21.76 -40.13
N THR A 179 -12.71 -20.69 -40.56
CA THR A 179 -14.16 -20.74 -40.73
C THR A 179 -14.61 -20.59 -42.17
N ASP A 180 -14.76 -21.70 -42.82
CA ASP A 180 -15.88 -21.90 -43.76
C ASP A 180 -17.11 -22.31 -42.95
N ARG A 181 -18.20 -21.52 -43.08
CA ARG A 181 -19.58 -21.69 -42.62
C ARG A 181 -20.02 -20.93 -41.36
N GLY A 182 -20.73 -19.86 -41.68
CA GLY A 182 -21.93 -19.32 -41.03
C GLY A 182 -22.05 -19.42 -39.47
N GLY A 183 -21.77 -18.35 -38.79
CA GLY A 183 -22.11 -18.25 -37.38
C GLY A 183 -21.88 -16.83 -36.83
N SER A 184 -22.94 -16.21 -36.45
CA SER A 184 -23.19 -15.00 -35.67
C SER A 184 -21.97 -14.39 -34.95
N LEU A 185 -21.81 -13.07 -35.11
CA LEU A 185 -20.97 -12.20 -34.30
C LEU A 185 -21.31 -12.39 -32.80
N LEU A 186 -20.51 -13.14 -32.09
CA LEU A 186 -20.58 -13.27 -30.65
C LEU A 186 -19.50 -12.40 -30.01
N ASP A 187 -19.91 -11.67 -28.96
CA ASP A 187 -19.17 -10.77 -28.11
C ASP A 187 -17.66 -11.06 -27.99
N ASN A 188 -16.86 -10.08 -28.47
CA ASN A 188 -15.39 -10.11 -28.48
C ASN A 188 -14.72 -9.88 -27.10
N ASN A 189 -15.31 -10.32 -26.02
CA ASN A 189 -14.66 -10.37 -24.71
C ASN A 189 -14.12 -11.79 -24.46
N LEU A 190 -12.96 -12.10 -25.05
CA LEU A 190 -12.24 -13.32 -24.72
C LEU A 190 -11.76 -13.23 -23.26
N THR A 191 -12.48 -13.87 -22.38
CA THR A 191 -12.12 -14.03 -20.98
C THR A 191 -12.06 -15.51 -20.65
N ASN A 192 -10.99 -15.94 -19.99
CA ASN A 192 -10.92 -17.25 -19.38
C ASN A 192 -11.28 -17.11 -17.93
N THR A 193 -12.32 -17.82 -17.48
CA THR A 193 -12.75 -17.82 -16.08
C THR A 193 -12.57 -19.20 -15.50
N GLU A 194 -11.89 -19.26 -14.37
CA GLU A 194 -11.70 -20.43 -13.54
C GLU A 194 -12.43 -20.22 -12.22
N ILE A 195 -13.06 -21.25 -11.68
CA ILE A 195 -13.79 -21.17 -10.41
C ILE A 195 -13.00 -21.86 -9.30
N TYR A 196 -12.83 -21.18 -8.19
CA TYR A 196 -12.09 -21.65 -7.03
C TYR A 196 -12.99 -21.77 -5.79
N LYS A 197 -12.70 -22.75 -4.94
CA LYS A 197 -13.28 -22.91 -3.62
C LYS A 197 -12.18 -23.22 -2.61
N ASN A 198 -11.98 -22.31 -1.63
CA ASN A 198 -10.94 -22.42 -0.61
C ASN A 198 -9.55 -22.67 -1.19
N GLY A 199 -9.19 -21.93 -2.24
CA GLY A 199 -7.89 -22.02 -2.91
C GLY A 199 -7.72 -23.18 -3.88
N LYS A 200 -8.73 -24.04 -4.06
CA LYS A 200 -8.70 -25.18 -5.00
C LYS A 200 -9.57 -24.87 -6.22
N LEU A 201 -9.05 -25.15 -7.41
CA LEU A 201 -9.82 -25.09 -8.67
C LEU A 201 -10.93 -26.14 -8.62
N VAL A 202 -12.16 -25.75 -8.99
CA VAL A 202 -13.34 -26.64 -9.02
C VAL A 202 -14.03 -26.69 -10.39
N GLU A 203 -13.80 -25.66 -11.27
CA GLU A 203 -14.28 -25.55 -12.66
C GLU A 203 -13.29 -24.74 -13.52
#